data_e1406abcf22bd6c356685337e1c505b7
#
_entry.id   e1406abcf22bd6c356685337e1c505b7
#
_cell.length_a   1.000
_cell.length_b   1.000
_cell.length_c   1.000
_cell.angle_alpha   90.00
_cell.angle_beta   90.00
_cell.angle_gamma   90.00
#
_symmetry.space_group_name_H-M   'P 1'
#
loop_
_entity.id
_entity.type
_entity.pdbx_description
1 polymer ?
#
loop_
_entity_poly.entity_id
_entity_poly.type
_entity_poly.pdbx_seq_one_letter_code
_entity_poly.pdbx_strand_id
1 'polypeptide(L)'
;STAARNSIIPHTYEAQCQRHACYASLQEAEKALRDVQAKRDAVSISLDTSDAVRQQWQRLKRRATQLTAKCHVLRRRIQADVLHHADVVCTTAIAAGSNQLSAIDFPIVFLDESSMATEPIALIPLMKGCAQLALVGDHKQLPPVLHSTDARTAGLSTSLFERLLRGKTVHGTDAAPVPSTMLDVQFRMHPALASFPNQEFYGGALYDAPSTHTLRPYETIFGARDAQDHPLPVTLVTHTSVAPQSDAGVSPYNQPQADLVLEVACDLLERNPTLCGADIGIVTPYEAQVRLLQKMLAA
;
A
#
# COMPACT_ATOMS: atom_id res chain seq x y z
N SER A 1 -6.55 -7.80 9.12
CA SER A 1 -7.59 -8.78 9.40
C SER A 1 -8.87 -8.44 8.62
N THR A 2 -9.70 -9.44 8.33
CA THR A 2 -10.98 -9.27 7.62
C THR A 2 -11.92 -8.29 8.37
N ALA A 3 -11.89 -8.32 9.71
CA ALA A 3 -12.66 -7.42 10.55
C ALA A 3 -12.25 -5.93 10.36
N ALA A 4 -10.96 -5.65 10.34
CA ALA A 4 -10.46 -4.28 10.08
C ALA A 4 -10.85 -3.80 8.68
N ARG A 5 -10.77 -4.66 7.66
CA ARG A 5 -11.22 -4.35 6.31
C ARG A 5 -12.71 -4.00 6.27
N ASN A 6 -13.55 -4.79 6.94
CA ASN A 6 -14.99 -4.57 6.98
C ASN A 6 -15.36 -3.26 7.71
N SER A 7 -14.58 -2.84 8.71
CA SER A 7 -14.81 -1.56 9.40
C SER A 7 -14.46 -0.34 8.56
N ILE A 8 -13.51 -0.46 7.62
CA ILE A 8 -13.06 0.64 6.76
C ILE A 8 -13.94 0.80 5.53
N ILE A 9 -14.49 -0.29 4.96
CA ILE A 9 -15.30 -0.24 3.72
C ILE A 9 -16.39 0.85 3.75
N PRO A 10 -17.17 1.04 4.84
CA PRO A 10 -18.17 2.10 4.89
C PRO A 10 -17.62 3.52 4.77
N HIS A 11 -16.36 3.72 5.07
CA HIS A 11 -15.67 5.01 5.05
C HIS A 11 -14.86 5.25 3.77
N THR A 12 -14.84 4.28 2.84
CA THR A 12 -14.19 4.49 1.55
C THR A 12 -14.91 5.58 0.76
N TYR A 13 -14.12 6.28 -0.07
CA TYR A 13 -14.64 7.32 -0.95
C TYR A 13 -15.81 6.82 -1.83
N GLU A 14 -15.68 5.61 -2.41
CA GLU A 14 -16.72 4.98 -3.21
C GLU A 14 -18.00 4.73 -2.41
N ALA A 15 -17.89 4.19 -1.20
CA ALA A 15 -19.05 3.91 -0.35
C ALA A 15 -19.77 5.20 0.08
N GLN A 16 -19.02 6.25 0.36
CA GLN A 16 -19.61 7.56 0.69
C GLN A 16 -20.29 8.18 -0.54
N CYS A 17 -19.70 8.09 -1.72
CA CYS A 17 -20.34 8.52 -2.96
C CYS A 17 -21.65 7.76 -3.25
N GLN A 18 -21.68 6.45 -3.00
CA GLN A 18 -22.88 5.61 -3.19
C GLN A 18 -24.02 5.99 -2.23
N ARG A 19 -23.73 6.51 -1.06
CA ARG A 19 -24.73 6.98 -0.07
C ARG A 19 -25.23 8.39 -0.35
N HIS A 20 -24.60 9.10 -1.26
CA HIS A 20 -24.97 10.49 -1.55
C HIS A 20 -26.35 10.57 -2.23
N ALA A 21 -27.16 11.57 -1.85
CA ALA A 21 -28.52 11.74 -2.35
C ALA A 21 -28.62 11.81 -3.89
N CYS A 22 -27.62 12.37 -4.56
CA CYS A 22 -27.57 12.45 -6.02
C CYS A 22 -27.08 11.18 -6.71
N TYR A 23 -26.70 10.11 -5.98
CA TYR A 23 -26.10 8.91 -6.59
C TYR A 23 -27.09 8.16 -7.48
N ALA A 24 -28.35 8.02 -7.07
CA ALA A 24 -29.40 7.39 -7.89
C ALA A 24 -29.57 8.14 -9.22
N SER A 25 -29.60 9.48 -9.20
CA SER A 25 -29.70 10.30 -10.41
C SER A 25 -28.46 10.16 -11.33
N LEU A 26 -27.28 9.92 -10.76
CA LEU A 26 -26.08 9.63 -11.54
C LEU A 26 -26.20 8.28 -12.21
N GLN A 27 -26.63 7.23 -11.51
CA GLN A 27 -26.82 5.89 -12.08
C GLN A 27 -27.84 5.88 -13.21
N GLU A 28 -28.96 6.60 -13.06
CA GLU A 28 -29.96 6.76 -14.12
C GLU A 28 -29.37 7.45 -15.36
N ALA A 29 -28.61 8.53 -15.16
CA ALA A 29 -27.98 9.26 -16.25
C ALA A 29 -26.92 8.40 -16.96
N GLU A 30 -26.13 7.61 -16.24
CA GLU A 30 -25.15 6.68 -16.79
C GLU A 30 -25.79 5.54 -17.57
N LYS A 31 -26.90 4.99 -17.07
CA LYS A 31 -27.71 3.99 -17.78
C LYS A 31 -28.23 4.57 -19.08
N ALA A 32 -28.87 5.74 -19.02
CA ALA A 32 -29.39 6.41 -20.21
C ALA A 32 -28.27 6.74 -21.22
N LEU A 33 -27.08 7.09 -20.75
CA LEU A 33 -25.92 7.34 -21.62
C LEU A 33 -25.49 6.07 -22.34
N ARG A 34 -25.36 4.95 -21.63
CA ARG A 34 -25.01 3.66 -22.23
C ARG A 34 -26.05 3.24 -23.29
N ASP A 35 -27.33 3.40 -23.00
CA ASP A 35 -28.41 3.06 -23.93
C ASP A 35 -28.35 3.90 -25.21
N VAL A 36 -28.08 5.21 -25.07
CA VAL A 36 -27.95 6.12 -26.22
C VAL A 36 -26.69 5.84 -27.02
N GLN A 37 -25.57 5.52 -26.35
CA GLN A 37 -24.33 5.14 -27.02
C GLN A 37 -24.50 3.85 -27.81
N ALA A 38 -25.11 2.82 -27.22
CA ALA A 38 -25.39 1.57 -27.89
C ALA A 38 -26.29 1.78 -29.18
N LYS A 39 -27.34 2.61 -29.06
CA LYS A 39 -28.19 2.98 -30.21
C LYS A 39 -27.43 3.77 -31.25
N ARG A 40 -26.53 4.67 -30.89
CA ARG A 40 -25.70 5.44 -31.82
C ARG A 40 -24.72 4.53 -32.59
N ASP A 41 -24.06 3.61 -31.85
CA ASP A 41 -23.03 2.75 -32.41
C ASP A 41 -23.64 1.65 -33.29
N ALA A 42 -24.93 1.33 -33.11
CA ALA A 42 -25.70 0.45 -34.01
C ALA A 42 -26.08 1.12 -35.35
N VAL A 43 -25.96 2.47 -35.47
CA VAL A 43 -26.26 3.20 -36.72
C VAL A 43 -25.00 3.24 -37.59
N SER A 44 -24.98 2.43 -38.66
CA SER A 44 -23.90 2.50 -39.64
C SER A 44 -24.05 3.74 -40.53
N ILE A 45 -23.00 4.51 -40.67
CA ILE A 45 -22.92 5.67 -41.56
C ILE A 45 -21.93 5.38 -42.67
N SER A 46 -22.40 5.47 -43.93
CA SER A 46 -21.61 5.38 -45.14
C SER A 46 -21.82 6.61 -46.01
N LEU A 47 -21.13 6.71 -47.14
CA LEU A 47 -21.30 7.80 -48.11
C LEU A 47 -22.71 7.85 -48.66
N ASP A 48 -23.38 6.71 -48.83
CA ASP A 48 -24.73 6.57 -49.38
C ASP A 48 -25.83 6.59 -48.29
N THR A 49 -25.50 6.96 -47.04
CA THR A 49 -26.48 6.96 -45.97
C THR A 49 -27.53 8.05 -46.19
N SER A 50 -28.81 7.70 -46.04
CA SER A 50 -29.92 8.64 -46.19
C SER A 50 -29.88 9.78 -45.17
N ASP A 51 -30.41 10.94 -45.53
CA ASP A 51 -30.44 12.12 -44.63
C ASP A 51 -31.21 11.85 -43.33
N ALA A 52 -32.24 11.01 -43.35
CA ALA A 52 -33.00 10.61 -42.19
C ALA A 52 -32.11 9.87 -41.18
N VAL A 53 -31.27 8.92 -41.63
CA VAL A 53 -30.32 8.19 -40.75
C VAL A 53 -29.22 9.09 -40.24
N ARG A 54 -28.72 10.02 -41.07
CA ARG A 54 -27.74 11.03 -40.61
C ARG A 54 -28.30 11.94 -39.51
N GLN A 55 -29.56 12.39 -39.67
CA GLN A 55 -30.24 13.19 -38.66
C GLN A 55 -30.48 12.39 -37.38
N GLN A 56 -30.86 11.11 -37.48
CA GLN A 56 -31.01 10.24 -36.32
C GLN A 56 -29.69 10.10 -35.54
N TRP A 57 -28.58 9.84 -36.26
CA TRP A 57 -27.26 9.74 -35.65
C TRP A 57 -26.87 11.06 -34.96
N GLN A 58 -27.08 12.19 -35.58
CA GLN A 58 -26.78 13.50 -35.00
C GLN A 58 -27.60 13.77 -33.74
N ARG A 59 -28.90 13.36 -33.72
CA ARG A 59 -29.75 13.46 -32.52
C ARG A 59 -29.19 12.60 -31.37
N LEU A 60 -28.79 11.37 -31.64
CA LEU A 60 -28.18 10.46 -30.67
C LEU A 60 -26.86 11.02 -30.15
N LYS A 61 -25.99 11.54 -31.05
CA LYS A 61 -24.75 12.17 -30.68
C LYS A 61 -24.97 13.38 -29.73
N ARG A 62 -25.89 14.28 -30.06
CA ARG A 62 -26.24 15.43 -29.20
C ARG A 62 -26.75 14.95 -27.85
N ARG A 63 -27.61 13.94 -27.83
CA ARG A 63 -28.15 13.39 -26.58
C ARG A 63 -27.06 12.73 -25.72
N ALA A 64 -26.15 11.98 -26.33
CA ALA A 64 -24.99 11.42 -25.63
C ALA A 64 -24.12 12.52 -25.00
N THR A 65 -23.82 13.60 -25.74
CA THR A 65 -23.06 14.73 -25.22
C THR A 65 -23.74 15.39 -24.01
N GLN A 66 -25.07 15.60 -24.07
CA GLN A 66 -25.86 16.16 -22.97
C GLN A 66 -25.81 15.26 -21.72
N LEU A 67 -25.97 13.93 -21.90
CA LEU A 67 -25.93 12.98 -20.81
C LEU A 67 -24.53 12.87 -20.21
N THR A 68 -23.48 12.89 -21.05
CA THR A 68 -22.10 12.95 -20.58
C THR A 68 -21.84 14.17 -19.70
N ALA A 69 -22.29 15.34 -20.13
CA ALA A 69 -22.20 16.57 -19.35
C ALA A 69 -22.98 16.46 -18.02
N LYS A 70 -24.19 15.90 -18.04
CA LYS A 70 -24.99 15.67 -16.83
C LYS A 70 -24.28 14.72 -15.87
N CYS A 71 -23.75 13.59 -16.34
CA CYS A 71 -22.98 12.66 -15.52
C CYS A 71 -21.75 13.35 -14.90
N HIS A 72 -21.04 14.16 -15.68
CA HIS A 72 -19.86 14.89 -15.19
C HIS A 72 -20.23 15.88 -14.06
N VAL A 73 -21.31 16.65 -14.24
CA VAL A 73 -21.79 17.60 -13.21
C VAL A 73 -22.21 16.87 -11.93
N LEU A 74 -22.97 15.77 -12.07
CA LEU A 74 -23.40 14.98 -10.91
C LEU A 74 -22.22 14.34 -10.17
N ARG A 75 -21.26 13.76 -10.90
CA ARG A 75 -20.05 13.21 -10.28
C ARG A 75 -19.27 14.28 -9.53
N ARG A 76 -19.01 15.43 -10.14
CA ARG A 76 -18.31 16.54 -9.49
C ARG A 76 -19.03 17.03 -8.23
N ARG A 77 -20.37 17.12 -8.28
CA ARG A 77 -21.16 17.52 -7.11
C ARG A 77 -21.01 16.49 -5.98
N ILE A 78 -21.21 15.20 -6.27
CA ILE A 78 -21.07 14.13 -5.29
C ILE A 78 -19.66 14.15 -4.68
N GLN A 79 -18.62 14.29 -5.51
CA GLN A 79 -17.22 14.36 -5.07
C GLN A 79 -16.98 15.54 -4.15
N ALA A 80 -17.41 16.73 -4.56
CA ALA A 80 -17.23 17.94 -3.77
C ALA A 80 -17.93 17.84 -2.41
N ASP A 81 -19.19 17.38 -2.41
CA ASP A 81 -19.98 17.26 -1.18
C ASP A 81 -19.39 16.22 -0.22
N VAL A 82 -19.00 15.03 -0.72
CA VAL A 82 -18.37 13.98 0.10
C VAL A 82 -17.05 14.45 0.72
N LEU A 83 -16.20 15.09 -0.08
CA LEU A 83 -14.90 15.54 0.39
C LEU A 83 -14.98 16.77 1.30
N HIS A 84 -15.93 17.67 1.06
CA HIS A 84 -16.15 18.85 1.90
C HIS A 84 -16.66 18.50 3.30
N HIS A 85 -17.40 17.40 3.43
CA HIS A 85 -17.92 16.93 4.72
C HIS A 85 -17.00 15.90 5.42
N ALA A 86 -15.85 15.59 4.84
CA ALA A 86 -14.89 14.70 5.46
C ALA A 86 -14.00 15.46 6.44
N ASP A 87 -13.96 15.04 7.70
CA ASP A 87 -13.05 15.59 8.72
C ASP A 87 -11.60 15.18 8.46
N VAL A 88 -11.39 13.97 7.91
CA VAL A 88 -10.09 13.41 7.60
C VAL A 88 -10.13 12.72 6.24
N VAL A 89 -9.12 12.96 5.40
CA VAL A 89 -8.94 12.31 4.10
C VAL A 89 -7.66 11.47 4.14
N CYS A 90 -7.80 10.15 4.06
CA CYS A 90 -6.67 9.22 3.92
C CYS A 90 -6.44 8.89 2.45
N THR A 91 -5.22 9.14 1.98
CA THR A 91 -4.85 8.90 0.58
C THR A 91 -3.35 8.63 0.46
N THR A 92 -2.90 8.13 -0.69
CA THR A 92 -1.46 8.07 -0.96
C THR A 92 -0.92 9.45 -1.32
N ALA A 93 0.36 9.72 -1.06
CA ALA A 93 0.99 11.01 -1.36
C ALA A 93 0.80 11.43 -2.83
N ILE A 94 0.93 10.47 -3.78
CA ILE A 94 0.72 10.75 -5.22
C ILE A 94 -0.74 11.07 -5.51
N ALA A 95 -1.70 10.32 -4.94
CA ALA A 95 -3.12 10.54 -5.17
C ALA A 95 -3.62 11.86 -4.56
N ALA A 96 -2.93 12.42 -3.56
CA ALA A 96 -3.21 13.77 -3.05
C ALA A 96 -3.11 14.85 -4.14
N GLY A 97 -2.26 14.66 -5.17
CA GLY A 97 -2.14 15.54 -6.32
C GLY A 97 -3.17 15.32 -7.43
N SER A 98 -4.12 14.41 -7.25
CA SER A 98 -5.12 14.09 -8.27
C SER A 98 -6.13 15.22 -8.49
N ASN A 99 -6.74 15.23 -9.70
CA ASN A 99 -7.81 16.17 -10.02
C ASN A 99 -9.02 16.10 -9.07
N GLN A 100 -9.23 14.95 -8.42
CA GLN A 100 -10.31 14.76 -7.45
C GLN A 100 -10.13 15.65 -6.21
N LEU A 101 -8.89 15.82 -5.78
CA LEU A 101 -8.52 16.60 -4.61
C LEU A 101 -8.02 18.02 -4.96
N SER A 102 -8.02 18.43 -6.24
CA SER A 102 -7.41 19.68 -6.70
C SER A 102 -8.01 20.94 -6.07
N ALA A 103 -9.30 20.92 -5.73
CA ALA A 103 -10.03 22.07 -5.18
C ALA A 103 -10.06 22.08 -3.63
N ILE A 104 -9.33 21.18 -2.96
CA ILE A 104 -9.36 21.06 -1.50
C ILE A 104 -7.98 21.37 -0.95
N ASP A 105 -7.93 22.23 0.04
CA ASP A 105 -6.74 22.52 0.83
C ASP A 105 -6.71 21.67 2.10
N PHE A 106 -5.53 21.22 2.48
CA PHE A 106 -5.29 20.45 3.70
C PHE A 106 -4.34 21.24 4.61
N PRO A 107 -4.87 22.02 5.55
CA PRO A 107 -4.02 22.84 6.42
C PRO A 107 -3.17 22.01 7.38
N ILE A 108 -3.56 20.77 7.66
CA ILE A 108 -2.79 19.84 8.49
C ILE A 108 -2.54 18.57 7.67
N VAL A 109 -1.28 18.18 7.55
CA VAL A 109 -0.86 16.97 6.82
C VAL A 109 -0.08 16.06 7.77
N PHE A 110 -0.53 14.80 7.87
CA PHE A 110 0.23 13.70 8.47
C PHE A 110 0.76 12.83 7.34
N LEU A 111 2.05 12.66 7.26
CA LEU A 111 2.70 11.79 6.30
C LEU A 111 3.31 10.59 7.01
N ASP A 112 2.62 9.47 6.94
CA ASP A 112 3.05 8.20 7.51
C ASP A 112 4.02 7.47 6.58
N GLU A 113 4.95 6.68 7.15
CA GLU A 113 6.05 6.02 6.41
C GLU A 113 6.85 7.00 5.54
N SER A 114 7.01 8.23 6.03
CA SER A 114 7.58 9.34 5.27
C SER A 114 9.06 9.15 4.91
N SER A 115 9.77 8.27 5.61
CA SER A 115 11.13 7.86 5.28
C SER A 115 11.24 7.05 3.98
N MET A 116 10.15 6.40 3.53
CA MET A 116 10.09 5.62 2.29
C MET A 116 9.68 6.44 1.07
N ALA A 117 9.22 7.67 1.26
CA ALA A 117 8.84 8.57 0.16
C ALA A 117 10.03 9.41 -0.29
N THR A 118 10.26 9.50 -1.62
CA THR A 118 11.19 10.51 -2.14
C THR A 118 10.70 11.91 -1.81
N GLU A 119 11.59 12.86 -1.65
CA GLU A 119 11.21 14.23 -1.30
C GLU A 119 10.19 14.84 -2.27
N PRO A 120 10.31 14.73 -3.60
CA PRO A 120 9.29 15.22 -4.52
C PRO A 120 7.90 14.63 -4.32
N ILE A 121 7.81 13.34 -3.96
CA ILE A 121 6.53 12.68 -3.65
C ILE A 121 5.95 13.23 -2.34
N ALA A 122 6.78 13.41 -1.32
CA ALA A 122 6.36 13.97 -0.03
C ALA A 122 5.84 15.42 -0.17
N LEU A 123 6.36 16.20 -1.11
CA LEU A 123 5.93 17.58 -1.35
C LEU A 123 4.51 17.68 -1.96
N ILE A 124 4.03 16.65 -2.67
CA ILE A 124 2.71 16.70 -3.33
C ILE A 124 1.57 17.06 -2.35
N PRO A 125 1.36 16.34 -1.22
CA PRO A 125 0.33 16.69 -0.26
C PRO A 125 0.62 18.04 0.44
N LEU A 126 1.88 18.43 0.61
CA LEU A 126 2.25 19.68 1.26
C LEU A 126 1.86 20.91 0.42
N MET A 127 1.91 20.78 -0.91
CA MET A 127 1.51 21.84 -1.84
C MET A 127 -0.02 22.12 -1.83
N LYS A 128 -0.78 21.40 -1.02
CA LYS A 128 -2.23 21.53 -0.84
C LYS A 128 -2.60 22.45 0.34
N GLY A 129 -1.90 23.56 0.51
CA GLY A 129 -2.17 24.54 1.57
C GLY A 129 -1.73 24.11 2.97
N CYS A 130 -0.74 23.20 3.06
CA CYS A 130 -0.25 22.72 4.34
C CYS A 130 0.36 23.82 5.19
N ALA A 131 -0.23 24.09 6.35
CA ALA A 131 0.27 25.01 7.36
C ALA A 131 0.96 24.27 8.53
N GLN A 132 0.56 23.04 8.81
CA GLN A 132 1.14 22.18 9.85
C GLN A 132 1.44 20.80 9.29
N LEU A 133 2.65 20.33 9.51
CA LEU A 133 3.13 19.04 9.03
C LEU A 133 3.60 18.16 10.18
N ALA A 134 3.13 16.92 10.22
CA ALA A 134 3.70 15.86 11.04
C ALA A 134 4.25 14.77 10.12
N LEU A 135 5.53 14.47 10.25
CA LEU A 135 6.20 13.37 9.56
C LEU A 135 6.36 12.20 10.52
N VAL A 136 5.83 11.05 10.16
CA VAL A 136 6.01 9.80 10.89
C VAL A 136 6.82 8.86 10.00
N GLY A 137 7.86 8.24 10.54
CA GLY A 137 8.72 7.37 9.74
C GLY A 137 9.94 6.90 10.50
N ASP A 138 10.73 6.08 9.84
CA ASP A 138 11.94 5.49 10.40
C ASP A 138 13.04 5.42 9.33
N HIS A 139 14.00 6.33 9.42
CA HIS A 139 15.13 6.41 8.48
C HIS A 139 16.17 5.30 8.66
N LYS A 140 16.03 4.46 9.70
CA LYS A 140 16.86 3.27 9.91
C LYS A 140 16.32 2.05 9.18
N GLN A 141 15.07 2.11 8.73
CA GLN A 141 14.46 1.11 7.85
C GLN A 141 14.78 1.38 6.38
N LEU A 142 14.00 0.78 5.46
CA LEU A 142 14.28 0.88 4.03
C LEU A 142 14.11 2.32 3.51
N PRO A 143 15.08 2.81 2.73
CA PRO A 143 14.98 4.12 2.06
C PRO A 143 14.00 4.07 0.87
N PRO A 144 13.69 5.21 0.24
CA PRO A 144 12.92 5.25 -0.99
C PRO A 144 13.47 4.31 -2.08
N VAL A 145 12.58 3.53 -2.71
CA VAL A 145 12.96 2.61 -3.78
C VAL A 145 13.22 3.38 -5.07
N LEU A 146 14.44 3.28 -5.59
CA LEU A 146 14.88 3.91 -6.84
C LEU A 146 15.46 2.88 -7.79
N HIS A 147 14.99 2.87 -9.04
CA HIS A 147 15.51 2.00 -10.10
C HIS A 147 16.78 2.57 -10.77
N SER A 148 16.92 3.91 -10.80
CA SER A 148 18.07 4.58 -11.38
C SER A 148 19.20 4.74 -10.37
N THR A 149 20.38 4.25 -10.72
CA THR A 149 21.64 4.46 -9.98
C THR A 149 22.02 5.93 -9.96
N ASP A 150 21.86 6.63 -11.07
CA ASP A 150 22.21 8.05 -11.20
C ASP A 150 21.34 8.91 -10.28
N ALA A 151 20.03 8.62 -10.22
CA ALA A 151 19.11 9.30 -9.31
C ALA A 151 19.48 9.05 -7.83
N ARG A 152 19.95 7.85 -7.50
CA ARG A 152 20.43 7.51 -6.16
C ARG A 152 21.70 8.29 -5.81
N THR A 153 22.67 8.32 -6.73
CA THR A 153 23.93 9.05 -6.56
C THR A 153 23.68 10.56 -6.46
N ALA A 154 22.68 11.07 -7.17
CA ALA A 154 22.25 12.47 -7.10
C ALA A 154 21.48 12.83 -5.82
N GLY A 155 21.29 11.87 -4.89
CA GLY A 155 20.70 12.12 -3.57
C GLY A 155 19.17 11.94 -3.48
N LEU A 156 18.49 11.48 -4.54
CA LEU A 156 17.02 11.29 -4.52
C LEU A 156 16.58 10.19 -3.53
N SER A 157 17.49 9.34 -3.05
CA SER A 157 17.23 8.34 -2.00
C SER A 157 17.09 8.94 -0.59
N THR A 158 17.53 10.18 -0.38
CA THR A 158 17.32 10.86 0.90
C THR A 158 15.91 11.41 0.95
N SER A 159 15.10 10.91 1.89
CA SER A 159 13.73 11.38 2.07
C SER A 159 13.68 12.77 2.71
N LEU A 160 12.56 13.47 2.56
CA LEU A 160 12.29 14.72 3.28
C LEU A 160 12.43 14.51 4.81
N PHE A 161 11.91 13.39 5.31
CA PHE A 161 12.00 13.02 6.72
C PHE A 161 13.45 12.97 7.20
N GLU A 162 14.29 12.20 6.52
CA GLU A 162 15.70 12.03 6.87
C GLU A 162 16.48 13.34 6.76
N ARG A 163 16.26 14.10 5.70
CA ARG A 163 16.93 15.39 5.49
C ARG A 163 16.62 16.39 6.60
N LEU A 164 15.35 16.53 6.97
CA LEU A 164 14.93 17.44 8.06
C LEU A 164 15.42 16.97 9.43
N LEU A 165 15.38 15.67 9.71
CA LEU A 165 15.89 15.10 10.94
C LEU A 165 17.40 15.33 11.11
N ARG A 166 18.18 15.26 10.02
CA ARG A 166 19.61 15.55 10.01
C ARG A 166 19.94 17.06 10.05
N GLY A 167 18.96 17.92 10.03
CA GLY A 167 19.17 19.37 9.96
C GLY A 167 19.93 19.80 8.70
N LYS A 168 19.53 19.30 7.53
CA LYS A 168 20.14 19.65 6.26
C LYS A 168 19.20 20.44 5.35
N THR A 169 19.72 21.46 4.66
CA THR A 169 19.02 22.13 3.57
C THR A 169 19.00 21.27 2.30
N VAL A 170 18.23 21.68 1.30
CA VAL A 170 18.21 21.04 -0.03
C VAL A 170 19.60 20.98 -0.67
N HIS A 171 20.44 21.96 -0.36
CA HIS A 171 21.82 22.03 -0.87
C HIS A 171 22.86 21.32 0.02
N GLY A 172 22.40 20.57 1.04
CA GLY A 172 23.27 19.80 1.96
C GLY A 172 24.00 20.64 3.01
N THR A 173 23.75 21.96 3.07
CA THR A 173 24.30 22.84 4.13
C THR A 173 23.55 22.61 5.44
N ASP A 174 24.19 22.98 6.56
CA ASP A 174 23.58 22.83 7.87
C ASP A 174 22.41 23.79 8.08
N ALA A 175 21.35 23.28 8.69
CA ALA A 175 20.17 24.02 9.12
C ALA A 175 19.78 23.55 10.52
N ALA A 176 18.94 24.31 11.21
CA ALA A 176 18.41 23.87 12.48
C ALA A 176 17.58 22.59 12.29
N PRO A 177 17.83 21.53 13.08
CA PRO A 177 17.01 20.31 13.00
C PRO A 177 15.58 20.61 13.43
N VAL A 178 14.64 19.93 12.77
CA VAL A 178 13.22 20.02 13.15
C VAL A 178 13.02 19.27 14.46
N PRO A 179 12.19 19.78 15.39
CA PRO A 179 11.86 19.08 16.62
C PRO A 179 11.34 17.67 16.31
N SER A 180 11.91 16.68 16.96
CA SER A 180 11.57 15.27 16.74
C SER A 180 11.45 14.53 18.08
N THR A 181 10.58 13.52 18.10
CA THR A 181 10.40 12.62 19.23
C THR A 181 10.55 11.19 18.73
N MET A 182 11.41 10.41 19.36
CA MET A 182 11.54 8.99 19.08
C MET A 182 10.43 8.23 19.81
N LEU A 183 9.74 7.35 19.08
CA LEU A 183 8.84 6.36 19.65
C LEU A 183 9.69 5.15 20.04
N ASP A 184 10.01 5.02 21.31
CA ASP A 184 11.02 4.10 21.82
C ASP A 184 10.44 2.80 22.41
N VAL A 185 9.11 2.67 22.51
CA VAL A 185 8.46 1.46 23.02
C VAL A 185 7.88 0.64 21.88
N GLN A 186 8.38 -0.59 21.71
CA GLN A 186 7.84 -1.55 20.73
C GLN A 186 6.77 -2.45 21.36
N PHE A 187 5.69 -2.74 20.61
CA PHE A 187 4.55 -3.57 21.01
C PHE A 187 4.35 -4.80 20.12
N ARG A 188 5.24 -5.03 19.16
CA ARG A 188 5.03 -5.99 18.07
C ARG A 188 5.72 -7.33 18.30
N MET A 189 7.02 -7.29 18.62
CA MET A 189 7.88 -8.45 18.57
C MET A 189 8.15 -9.01 19.98
N HIS A 190 8.37 -10.34 20.04
CA HIS A 190 9.00 -10.91 21.21
C HIS A 190 10.37 -10.24 21.48
N PRO A 191 10.77 -9.98 22.76
CA PRO A 191 12.02 -9.28 23.08
C PRO A 191 13.27 -9.88 22.41
N ALA A 192 13.37 -11.19 22.32
CA ALA A 192 14.50 -11.85 21.66
C ALA A 192 14.56 -11.58 20.13
N LEU A 193 13.41 -11.33 19.47
CA LEU A 193 13.38 -10.88 18.07
C LEU A 193 13.77 -9.40 17.96
N ALA A 194 13.34 -8.58 18.90
CA ALA A 194 13.62 -7.15 18.92
C ALA A 194 15.09 -6.82 19.27
N SER A 195 15.77 -7.69 20.02
CA SER A 195 17.10 -7.43 20.56
C SER A 195 18.15 -7.11 19.47
N PHE A 196 18.23 -7.91 18.40
CA PHE A 196 19.19 -7.68 17.33
C PHE A 196 18.95 -6.34 16.61
N PRO A 197 17.77 -6.04 16.05
CA PRO A 197 17.55 -4.75 15.41
C PRO A 197 17.70 -3.57 16.38
N ASN A 198 17.34 -3.72 17.65
CA ASN A 198 17.53 -2.68 18.65
C ASN A 198 19.00 -2.34 18.84
N GLN A 199 19.86 -3.33 19.00
CA GLN A 199 21.30 -3.09 19.17
C GLN A 199 21.96 -2.56 17.90
N GLU A 200 21.67 -3.16 16.75
CA GLU A 200 22.34 -2.86 15.48
C GLU A 200 21.93 -1.50 14.90
N PHE A 201 20.64 -1.16 14.95
CA PHE A 201 20.11 0.03 14.25
C PHE A 201 19.73 1.17 15.21
N TYR A 202 19.35 0.86 16.45
CA TYR A 202 18.83 1.87 17.40
C TYR A 202 19.71 2.08 18.62
N GLY A 203 20.89 1.43 18.66
CA GLY A 203 21.86 1.61 19.75
C GLY A 203 21.32 1.21 21.13
N GLY A 204 20.37 0.27 21.17
CA GLY A 204 19.73 -0.18 22.41
C GLY A 204 18.66 0.76 22.97
N ALA A 205 18.21 1.74 22.19
CA ALA A 205 17.27 2.77 22.67
C ALA A 205 15.79 2.33 22.67
N LEU A 206 15.46 1.14 22.12
CA LEU A 206 14.10 0.62 22.15
C LEU A 206 13.82 -0.18 23.42
N TYR A 207 12.62 -0.02 23.95
CA TYR A 207 12.10 -0.75 25.11
C TYR A 207 10.97 -1.68 24.67
N ASP A 208 10.92 -2.86 25.28
CA ASP A 208 9.85 -3.83 25.03
C ASP A 208 8.66 -3.53 25.93
N ALA A 209 7.46 -3.40 25.32
CA ALA A 209 6.24 -3.27 26.11
C ALA A 209 5.96 -4.56 26.90
N PRO A 210 5.37 -4.48 28.13
CA PRO A 210 5.06 -5.67 28.93
C PRO A 210 4.29 -6.75 28.20
N SER A 211 3.40 -6.37 27.26
CA SER A 211 2.64 -7.29 26.43
C SER A 211 3.49 -8.18 25.53
N THR A 212 4.67 -7.72 25.11
CA THR A 212 5.57 -8.50 24.24
C THR A 212 6.22 -9.68 24.93
N HIS A 213 6.40 -9.59 26.25
CA HIS A 213 6.93 -10.68 27.08
C HIS A 213 5.94 -11.84 27.26
N THR A 214 4.67 -11.64 26.95
CA THR A 214 3.64 -12.69 26.99
C THR A 214 3.54 -13.47 25.69
N LEU A 215 4.20 -13.01 24.62
CA LEU A 215 4.27 -13.73 23.36
C LEU A 215 5.00 -15.05 23.56
N ARG A 216 4.40 -16.14 23.09
CA ARG A 216 4.99 -17.48 23.18
C ARG A 216 5.43 -17.93 21.80
N PRO A 217 6.69 -18.38 21.65
CA PRO A 217 7.14 -19.06 20.44
C PRO A 217 6.30 -20.31 20.18
N TYR A 218 6.10 -20.63 18.91
CA TYR A 218 5.38 -21.83 18.50
C TYR A 218 6.29 -23.07 18.57
N GLU A 219 5.68 -24.22 18.88
CA GLU A 219 6.38 -25.51 18.91
C GLU A 219 6.70 -25.99 17.49
N THR A 220 7.92 -26.47 17.28
CA THR A 220 8.39 -27.08 16.02
C THR A 220 9.55 -28.00 16.26
N ILE A 221 9.66 -29.08 15.47
CA ILE A 221 10.83 -30.00 15.51
C ILE A 221 12.10 -29.32 15.03
N PHE A 222 11.98 -28.26 14.23
CA PHE A 222 13.11 -27.46 13.75
C PHE A 222 13.56 -26.41 14.76
N GLY A 223 12.78 -26.20 15.83
CA GLY A 223 13.01 -25.14 16.82
C GLY A 223 14.19 -25.44 17.73
N ALA A 224 15.03 -24.44 17.96
CA ALA A 224 15.99 -24.46 19.06
C ALA A 224 15.28 -24.20 20.38
N ARG A 225 15.83 -24.73 21.50
CA ARG A 225 15.31 -24.59 22.84
C ARG A 225 16.32 -23.98 23.78
N ASP A 226 15.86 -23.28 24.79
CA ASP A 226 16.71 -22.77 25.87
C ASP A 226 17.08 -23.86 26.88
N ALA A 227 17.86 -23.49 27.89
CA ALA A 227 18.30 -24.43 28.94
C ALA A 227 17.13 -24.95 29.83
N GLN A 228 15.96 -24.33 29.78
CA GLN A 228 14.74 -24.70 30.49
C GLN A 228 13.72 -25.42 29.59
N ASP A 229 14.15 -25.84 28.38
CA ASP A 229 13.36 -26.54 27.38
C ASP A 229 12.19 -25.72 26.78
N HIS A 230 12.24 -24.37 26.84
CA HIS A 230 11.30 -23.51 26.16
C HIS A 230 11.72 -23.27 24.69
N PRO A 231 10.78 -23.23 23.74
CA PRO A 231 11.09 -22.93 22.35
C PRO A 231 11.65 -21.52 22.21
N LEU A 232 12.71 -21.38 21.43
CA LEU A 232 13.27 -20.09 21.07
C LEU A 232 12.48 -19.42 19.94
N PRO A 233 12.26 -18.10 19.97
CA PRO A 233 11.48 -17.40 18.96
C PRO A 233 12.23 -17.21 17.61
N VAL A 234 13.50 -17.56 17.57
CA VAL A 234 14.34 -17.50 16.36
C VAL A 234 15.02 -18.83 16.15
N THR A 235 14.86 -19.39 14.96
CA THR A 235 15.52 -20.62 14.54
C THR A 235 16.13 -20.42 13.17
N LEU A 236 17.41 -20.77 13.03
CA LEU A 236 18.10 -20.85 11.76
C LEU A 236 18.15 -22.30 11.30
N VAL A 237 17.43 -22.63 10.25
CA VAL A 237 17.47 -23.95 9.61
C VAL A 237 18.44 -23.89 8.44
N THR A 238 19.57 -24.59 8.55
CA THR A 238 20.56 -24.70 7.48
C THR A 238 20.35 -25.98 6.69
N HIS A 239 20.51 -25.90 5.38
CA HIS A 239 20.45 -27.08 4.50
C HIS A 239 21.48 -26.95 3.39
N THR A 240 21.95 -28.10 2.90
CA THR A 240 22.77 -28.17 1.68
C THR A 240 21.84 -28.38 0.49
N SER A 241 21.64 -27.36 -0.31
CA SER A 241 20.85 -27.49 -1.53
C SER A 241 21.70 -27.35 -2.78
N VAL A 242 21.22 -27.95 -3.86
CA VAL A 242 21.74 -27.75 -5.21
C VAL A 242 21.59 -26.28 -5.58
N ALA A 243 22.44 -25.77 -6.47
CA ALA A 243 22.37 -24.40 -6.99
C ALA A 243 20.95 -24.05 -7.46
N PRO A 244 20.51 -22.81 -7.26
CA PRO A 244 19.17 -22.37 -7.66
C PRO A 244 18.97 -22.57 -9.17
N GLN A 245 17.77 -23.01 -9.55
CA GLN A 245 17.34 -23.09 -10.95
C GLN A 245 16.78 -21.74 -11.36
N SER A 246 16.81 -21.44 -12.65
CA SER A 246 16.28 -20.18 -13.20
C SER A 246 15.11 -20.48 -14.12
N ASP A 247 13.96 -19.87 -13.87
CA ASP A 247 12.83 -19.90 -14.78
C ASP A 247 13.04 -18.83 -15.87
N ALA A 248 13.22 -19.27 -17.13
CA ALA A 248 13.45 -18.41 -18.29
C ALA A 248 14.56 -17.34 -18.11
N GLY A 249 15.51 -17.55 -17.20
CA GLY A 249 16.68 -16.67 -16.99
C GLY A 249 16.41 -15.40 -16.17
N VAL A 250 15.21 -15.19 -15.61
CA VAL A 250 14.84 -13.91 -14.99
C VAL A 250 14.80 -13.97 -13.47
N SER A 251 14.31 -15.05 -12.85
CA SER A 251 14.19 -15.15 -11.39
C SER A 251 14.60 -16.55 -10.92
N PRO A 252 15.46 -16.67 -9.89
CA PRO A 252 15.86 -17.95 -9.36
C PRO A 252 14.78 -18.60 -8.50
N TYR A 253 14.74 -19.93 -8.46
CA TYR A 253 13.98 -20.72 -7.51
C TYR A 253 14.78 -21.95 -7.07
N ASN A 254 14.42 -22.52 -5.92
CA ASN A 254 15.07 -23.68 -5.34
C ASN A 254 14.01 -24.63 -4.79
N GLN A 255 13.82 -25.77 -5.45
CA GLN A 255 12.81 -26.76 -5.08
C GLN A 255 13.09 -27.35 -3.69
N PRO A 256 14.31 -27.83 -3.33
CA PRO A 256 14.59 -28.33 -2.00
C PRO A 256 14.32 -27.33 -0.87
N GLN A 257 14.53 -26.01 -1.10
CA GLN A 257 14.17 -25.00 -0.12
C GLN A 257 12.64 -24.87 0.02
N ALA A 258 11.91 -24.96 -1.09
CA ALA A 258 10.44 -24.91 -1.06
C ALA A 258 9.87 -26.14 -0.31
N ASP A 259 10.43 -27.32 -0.54
CA ASP A 259 10.03 -28.55 0.16
C ASP A 259 10.24 -28.41 1.67
N LEU A 260 11.41 -27.92 2.09
CA LEU A 260 11.72 -27.67 3.50
C LEU A 260 10.80 -26.62 4.13
N VAL A 261 10.51 -25.53 3.43
CA VAL A 261 9.60 -24.48 3.92
C VAL A 261 8.19 -25.06 4.16
N LEU A 262 7.72 -25.94 3.27
CA LEU A 262 6.44 -26.63 3.45
C LEU A 262 6.45 -27.58 4.64
N GLU A 263 7.52 -28.36 4.79
CA GLU A 263 7.70 -29.25 5.93
C GLU A 263 7.64 -28.48 7.26
N VAL A 264 8.35 -27.35 7.36
CA VAL A 264 8.31 -26.46 8.53
C VAL A 264 6.89 -25.89 8.74
N ALA A 265 6.20 -25.48 7.69
CA ALA A 265 4.86 -24.93 7.80
C ALA A 265 3.82 -25.98 8.26
N CYS A 266 3.92 -27.20 7.74
CA CYS A 266 3.07 -28.32 8.16
C CYS A 266 3.34 -28.70 9.62
N ASP A 267 4.60 -28.84 10.02
CA ASP A 267 4.99 -29.15 11.40
C ASP A 267 4.45 -28.09 12.40
N LEU A 268 4.56 -26.80 12.05
CA LEU A 268 4.01 -25.71 12.85
C LEU A 268 2.49 -25.84 13.03
N LEU A 269 1.75 -26.13 11.96
CA LEU A 269 0.29 -26.30 12.04
C LEU A 269 -0.13 -27.54 12.83
N GLU A 270 0.59 -28.66 12.68
CA GLU A 270 0.30 -29.90 13.39
C GLU A 270 0.55 -29.79 14.90
N ARG A 271 1.63 -29.12 15.29
CA ARG A 271 2.02 -29.00 16.71
C ARG A 271 1.30 -27.88 17.46
N ASN A 272 0.72 -26.91 16.76
CA ASN A 272 0.07 -25.77 17.38
C ASN A 272 -1.40 -25.66 16.94
N PRO A 273 -2.33 -26.34 17.62
CA PRO A 273 -3.76 -26.41 17.20
C PRO A 273 -4.48 -25.05 17.12
N THR A 274 -3.93 -24.02 17.75
CA THR A 274 -4.47 -22.65 17.71
C THR A 274 -3.97 -21.84 16.52
N LEU A 275 -2.95 -22.36 15.80
CA LEU A 275 -2.36 -21.70 14.63
C LEU A 275 -3.12 -22.10 13.37
N CYS A 276 -3.37 -21.15 12.50
CA CYS A 276 -3.95 -21.43 11.18
C CYS A 276 -3.03 -20.88 10.05
N GLY A 277 -3.25 -21.34 8.83
CA GLY A 277 -2.43 -20.92 7.70
C GLY A 277 -2.40 -19.39 7.47
N ALA A 278 -3.42 -18.67 7.93
CA ALA A 278 -3.46 -17.21 7.86
C ALA A 278 -2.49 -16.51 8.84
N ASP A 279 -1.99 -17.24 9.84
CA ASP A 279 -1.05 -16.72 10.83
C ASP A 279 0.42 -16.93 10.41
N ILE A 280 0.66 -17.69 9.33
CA ILE A 280 2.00 -18.02 8.83
C ILE A 280 2.33 -17.16 7.60
N GLY A 281 3.37 -16.35 7.69
CA GLY A 281 3.92 -15.61 6.57
C GLY A 281 5.18 -16.26 6.01
N ILE A 282 5.19 -16.58 4.71
CA ILE A 282 6.37 -17.08 4.00
C ILE A 282 6.90 -15.96 3.11
N VAL A 283 8.16 -15.57 3.30
CA VAL A 283 8.78 -14.44 2.58
C VAL A 283 10.00 -14.90 1.80
N THR A 284 10.08 -14.53 0.54
CA THR A 284 11.24 -14.72 -0.32
C THR A 284 11.42 -13.53 -1.27
N PRO A 285 12.66 -13.11 -1.60
CA PRO A 285 12.90 -12.00 -2.52
C PRO A 285 12.73 -12.38 -4.01
N TYR A 286 12.48 -13.66 -4.33
CA TYR A 286 12.48 -14.18 -5.69
C TYR A 286 11.06 -14.53 -6.16
N GLU A 287 10.58 -13.87 -7.20
CA GLU A 287 9.24 -14.06 -7.76
C GLU A 287 8.98 -15.52 -8.23
N ALA A 288 9.98 -16.19 -8.81
CA ALA A 288 9.86 -17.60 -9.20
C ALA A 288 9.68 -18.52 -7.98
N GLN A 289 10.35 -18.22 -6.86
CA GLN A 289 10.18 -18.96 -5.61
C GLN A 289 8.78 -18.71 -5.01
N VAL A 290 8.25 -17.48 -5.10
CA VAL A 290 6.86 -17.19 -4.69
C VAL A 290 5.87 -18.07 -5.47
N ARG A 291 5.99 -18.09 -6.80
CA ARG A 291 5.11 -18.90 -7.67
C ARG A 291 5.20 -20.40 -7.36
N LEU A 292 6.40 -20.89 -7.12
CA LEU A 292 6.62 -22.28 -6.75
C LEU A 292 5.91 -22.63 -5.43
N LEU A 293 6.14 -21.83 -4.38
CA LEU A 293 5.50 -22.02 -3.06
C LEU A 293 3.97 -21.92 -3.15
N GLN A 294 3.42 -20.95 -3.88
CA GLN A 294 1.98 -20.83 -4.11
C GLN A 294 1.39 -22.07 -4.77
N LYS A 295 2.07 -22.62 -5.79
CA LYS A 295 1.64 -23.86 -6.45
C LYS A 295 1.64 -25.05 -5.50
N MET A 296 2.66 -25.16 -4.65
CA MET A 296 2.80 -26.28 -3.71
C MET A 296 1.79 -26.19 -2.55
N LEU A 297 1.48 -24.96 -2.08
CA LEU A 297 0.47 -24.73 -1.03
C LEU A 297 -0.97 -24.92 -1.52
N ALA A 298 -1.22 -24.89 -2.83
CA ALA A 298 -2.55 -25.09 -3.42
C ALA A 298 -2.83 -26.57 -3.79
N ALA A 299 -1.81 -27.44 -3.75
CA ALA A 299 -1.92 -28.88 -4.04
C ALA A 299 -2.26 -29.69 -2.80
#